data_5a0e7561486abbfa61cf1124a20a93eb
#
_entry.id   5a0e7561486abbfa61cf1124a20a93eb
#
_cell.length_a   1.000
_cell.length_b   1.000
_cell.length_c   1.000
_cell.angle_alpha   90.00
_cell.angle_beta   90.00
_cell.angle_gamma   90.00
#
_symmetry.space_group_name_H-M   'P 1'
#
loop_
_entity.id
_entity.type
_entity.pdbx_description
1 polymer ?
#
loop_
_entity_poly.entity_id
_entity_poly.type
_entity_poly.pdbx_seq_one_letter_code
_entity_poly.pdbx_strand_id
1 'polypeptide(L)'
;MTLKTLLRIPAFKYDARTLMKWLWNAWRGNQLQAILNATIGLLSVGVGLGQVWAVKHAIDVASRTVSGNIYWAVGWMAVLILSDFALTIAGTWVRNILGIKAQNRMQQRLLDRLLKSVWRGRNHHHSADILNRLEFDVSTVVTFLTETIPNTLSVLAMFLGAFFYLFSMDKVLAIIVIAIFPLFLAVSKIYVGRMR
;
A
#
# COMPACT_ATOMS: atom_id res chain seq x y z
N MET A 1 2.83 34.88 0.99
CA MET A 1 2.99 33.62 0.24
C MET A 1 1.71 32.82 0.44
N THR A 2 0.83 32.83 -0.55
CA THR A 2 -0.55 32.33 -0.43
C THR A 2 -0.60 30.78 -0.43
N LEU A 3 -1.48 30.22 0.38
CA LEU A 3 -1.70 28.76 0.57
C LEU A 3 -1.88 28.00 -0.77
N LYS A 4 -2.35 28.66 -1.82
CA LYS A 4 -2.52 28.11 -3.19
C LYS A 4 -1.22 27.71 -3.89
N THR A 5 -0.07 28.27 -3.52
CA THR A 5 1.25 27.91 -4.11
C THR A 5 1.84 26.64 -3.46
N LEU A 6 1.40 26.28 -2.26
CA LEU A 6 1.84 25.09 -1.54
C LEU A 6 1.21 23.78 -2.07
N LEU A 7 0.05 23.88 -2.72
CA LEU A 7 -0.72 22.73 -3.22
C LEU A 7 -0.60 22.53 -4.74
N ARG A 8 0.43 23.09 -5.39
CA ARG A 8 0.68 22.79 -6.81
C ARG A 8 1.17 21.34 -6.97
N ILE A 9 0.22 20.41 -6.88
CA ILE A 9 0.37 19.05 -7.40
C ILE A 9 0.63 19.21 -8.90
N PRO A 10 1.72 18.65 -9.46
CA PRO A 10 1.92 18.69 -10.91
C PRO A 10 0.65 18.14 -11.56
N ALA A 11 0.02 18.94 -12.41
CA ALA A 11 -1.21 18.55 -13.09
C ALA A 11 -0.92 17.24 -13.81
N PHE A 12 -1.54 16.15 -13.36
CA PHE A 12 -1.51 14.89 -14.07
C PHE A 12 -2.06 15.16 -15.47
N LYS A 13 -1.22 14.93 -16.48
CA LYS A 13 -1.53 15.14 -17.90
C LYS A 13 -2.67 14.23 -18.41
N TYR A 14 -3.15 13.34 -17.54
CA TYR A 14 -4.20 12.35 -17.81
C TYR A 14 -5.33 12.47 -16.80
N ASP A 15 -6.55 12.41 -17.30
CA ASP A 15 -7.76 12.42 -16.48
C ASP A 15 -7.77 11.19 -15.54
N ALA A 16 -8.14 11.40 -14.28
CA ALA A 16 -8.19 10.36 -13.25
C ALA A 16 -9.05 9.14 -13.68
N ARG A 17 -10.11 9.39 -14.46
CA ARG A 17 -10.96 8.33 -15.03
C ARG A 17 -10.21 7.46 -16.04
N THR A 18 -9.35 8.06 -16.84
CA THR A 18 -8.53 7.35 -17.84
C THR A 18 -7.48 6.48 -17.16
N LEU A 19 -6.85 7.00 -16.10
CA LEU A 19 -5.92 6.24 -15.26
C LEU A 19 -6.62 5.07 -14.57
N MET A 20 -7.80 5.27 -13.99
CA MET A 20 -8.56 4.21 -13.34
C MET A 20 -8.97 3.10 -14.32
N LYS A 21 -9.43 3.46 -15.53
CA LYS A 21 -9.74 2.49 -16.59
C LYS A 21 -8.49 1.73 -17.06
N TRP A 22 -7.36 2.42 -17.15
CA TRP A 22 -6.09 1.79 -17.52
C TRP A 22 -5.62 0.80 -16.44
N LEU A 23 -5.68 1.19 -15.17
CA LEU A 23 -5.39 0.33 -14.02
C LEU A 23 -6.28 -0.92 -14.01
N TRP A 24 -7.57 -0.75 -14.20
CA TRP A 24 -8.51 -1.87 -14.28
C TRP A 24 -8.23 -2.81 -15.45
N ASN A 25 -7.85 -2.27 -16.60
CA ASN A 25 -7.43 -3.06 -17.76
C ASN A 25 -6.08 -3.77 -17.56
N ALA A 26 -5.16 -3.16 -16.82
CA ALA A 26 -3.88 -3.78 -16.48
C ALA A 26 -4.06 -5.01 -15.57
N TRP A 27 -5.08 -5.00 -14.70
CA TRP A 27 -5.45 -6.15 -13.85
C TRP A 27 -6.27 -7.23 -14.58
N ARG A 28 -6.74 -6.98 -15.80
CA ARG A 28 -7.50 -7.97 -16.58
C ARG A 28 -6.69 -9.26 -16.78
N GLY A 29 -7.17 -10.35 -16.16
CA GLY A 29 -6.56 -11.67 -16.18
C GLY A 29 -5.83 -12.09 -14.89
N ASN A 30 -5.69 -11.18 -13.90
CA ASN A 30 -5.18 -11.50 -12.55
C ASN A 30 -6.06 -10.88 -11.45
N GLN A 31 -7.33 -10.60 -11.77
CA GLN A 31 -8.26 -9.91 -10.86
C GLN A 31 -8.47 -10.67 -9.55
N LEU A 32 -8.60 -11.99 -9.61
CA LEU A 32 -8.76 -12.82 -8.41
C LEU A 32 -7.58 -12.65 -7.44
N GLN A 33 -6.36 -12.65 -7.95
CA GLN A 33 -5.16 -12.50 -7.13
C GLN A 33 -5.02 -11.07 -6.58
N ALA A 34 -5.42 -10.06 -7.35
CA ALA A 34 -5.46 -8.67 -6.89
C ALA A 34 -6.49 -8.48 -5.76
N ILE A 35 -7.67 -9.07 -5.90
CA ILE A 35 -8.71 -9.07 -4.86
C ILE A 35 -8.22 -9.82 -3.61
N LEU A 36 -7.61 -11.00 -3.77
CA LEU A 36 -7.02 -11.75 -2.66
C LEU A 36 -5.95 -10.94 -1.93
N ASN A 37 -5.07 -10.27 -2.66
CA ASN A 37 -4.05 -9.42 -2.04
C ASN A 37 -4.67 -8.25 -1.27
N ALA A 38 -5.70 -7.60 -1.83
CA ALA A 38 -6.40 -6.51 -1.15
C ALA A 38 -7.15 -7.00 0.10
N THR A 39 -7.81 -8.16 0.03
CA THR A 39 -8.51 -8.75 1.19
C THR A 39 -7.55 -9.16 2.29
N ILE A 40 -6.42 -9.77 1.97
CA ILE A 40 -5.37 -10.10 2.95
C ILE A 40 -4.85 -8.82 3.61
N GLY A 41 -4.59 -7.76 2.82
CA GLY A 41 -4.16 -6.48 3.36
C GLY A 41 -5.18 -5.85 4.33
N LEU A 42 -6.45 -5.90 4.01
CA LEU A 42 -7.51 -5.40 4.90
C LEU A 42 -7.67 -6.27 6.16
N LEU A 43 -7.53 -7.60 6.04
CA LEU A 43 -7.54 -8.50 7.19
C LEU A 43 -6.36 -8.23 8.11
N SER A 44 -5.15 -8.01 7.56
CA SER A 44 -3.97 -7.62 8.36
C SER A 44 -4.20 -6.31 9.11
N VAL A 45 -4.88 -5.33 8.52
CA VAL A 45 -5.27 -4.09 9.22
C VAL A 45 -6.19 -4.40 10.39
N GLY A 46 -7.20 -5.25 10.18
CA GLY A 46 -8.12 -5.67 11.25
C GLY A 46 -7.41 -6.37 12.41
N VAL A 47 -6.51 -7.30 12.09
CA VAL A 47 -5.69 -8.01 13.09
C VAL A 47 -4.74 -7.04 13.82
N GLY A 48 -4.10 -6.10 13.10
CA GLY A 48 -3.25 -5.08 13.70
C GLY A 48 -3.99 -4.17 14.69
N LEU A 49 -5.20 -3.73 14.36
CA LEU A 49 -6.06 -3.00 15.30
C LEU A 49 -6.49 -3.86 16.49
N GLY A 50 -6.77 -5.15 16.23
CA GLY A 50 -7.07 -6.13 17.28
C GLY A 50 -5.89 -6.32 18.24
N GLN A 51 -4.64 -6.29 17.75
CA GLN A 51 -3.46 -6.36 18.60
C GLN A 51 -3.36 -5.16 19.55
N VAL A 52 -3.62 -3.94 19.05
CA VAL A 52 -3.63 -2.72 19.89
C VAL A 52 -4.69 -2.86 21.01
N TRP A 53 -5.86 -3.35 20.66
CA TRP A 53 -6.91 -3.63 21.65
C TRP A 53 -6.49 -4.71 22.66
N ALA A 54 -5.88 -5.81 22.20
CA ALA A 54 -5.45 -6.91 23.06
C ALA A 54 -4.34 -6.48 24.02
N VAL A 55 -3.36 -5.67 23.55
CA VAL A 55 -2.32 -5.10 24.40
C VAL A 55 -2.91 -4.22 25.48
N LYS A 56 -3.85 -3.32 25.13
CA LYS A 56 -4.57 -2.50 26.09
C LYS A 56 -5.28 -3.37 27.12
N HIS A 57 -6.04 -4.36 26.67
CA HIS A 57 -6.79 -5.26 27.56
C HIS A 57 -5.86 -6.02 28.51
N ALA A 58 -4.70 -6.51 28.02
CA ALA A 58 -3.72 -7.18 28.86
C ALA A 58 -3.13 -6.23 29.93
N ILE A 59 -2.87 -4.98 29.60
CA ILE A 59 -2.43 -3.96 30.55
C ILE A 59 -3.50 -3.66 31.60
N ASP A 60 -4.77 -3.50 31.17
CA ASP A 60 -5.89 -3.22 32.06
C ASP A 60 -6.12 -4.36 33.08
N VAL A 61 -5.98 -5.61 32.64
CA VAL A 61 -6.06 -6.79 33.52
C VAL A 61 -4.85 -6.87 34.44
N ALA A 62 -3.64 -6.60 33.94
CA ALA A 62 -2.40 -6.63 34.75
C ALA A 62 -2.40 -5.54 35.83
N SER A 63 -2.90 -4.35 35.51
CA SER A 63 -3.06 -3.22 36.44
C SER A 63 -4.24 -3.35 37.38
N ARG A 64 -5.01 -4.44 37.27
CA ARG A 64 -6.22 -4.72 38.07
C ARG A 64 -7.34 -3.67 37.92
N THR A 65 -7.30 -2.90 36.83
CA THR A 65 -8.40 -1.96 36.49
C THR A 65 -9.63 -2.68 35.96
N VAL A 66 -9.42 -3.87 35.36
CA VAL A 66 -10.48 -4.75 34.90
C VAL A 66 -10.27 -6.14 35.50
N SER A 67 -11.34 -6.73 35.99
CA SER A 67 -11.35 -8.11 36.50
C SER A 67 -11.21 -9.07 35.31
N GLY A 68 -10.16 -9.87 35.27
CA GLY A 68 -9.92 -10.86 34.21
C GLY A 68 -8.76 -11.79 34.57
N ASN A 69 -8.66 -12.88 33.80
CA ASN A 69 -7.53 -13.78 33.90
C ASN A 69 -6.43 -13.34 32.93
N ILE A 70 -5.25 -13.01 33.46
CA ILE A 70 -4.11 -12.54 32.67
C ILE A 70 -3.67 -13.57 31.60
N TYR A 71 -3.79 -14.87 31.89
CA TYR A 71 -3.44 -15.93 30.94
C TYR A 71 -4.31 -15.89 29.68
N TRP A 72 -5.61 -15.58 29.84
CA TRP A 72 -6.52 -15.40 28.70
C TRP A 72 -6.19 -14.16 27.89
N ALA A 73 -5.88 -13.04 28.52
CA ALA A 73 -5.51 -11.80 27.86
C ALA A 73 -4.21 -11.98 27.03
N VAL A 74 -3.19 -12.62 27.62
CA VAL A 74 -1.94 -12.94 26.93
C VAL A 74 -2.14 -14.00 25.84
N GLY A 75 -3.02 -14.99 26.07
CA GLY A 75 -3.38 -15.98 25.05
C GLY A 75 -3.99 -15.36 23.79
N TRP A 76 -4.94 -14.44 23.95
CA TRP A 76 -5.51 -13.68 22.83
C TRP A 76 -4.46 -12.85 22.07
N MET A 77 -3.57 -12.20 22.81
CA MET A 77 -2.46 -11.43 22.20
C MET A 77 -1.55 -12.34 21.37
N ALA A 78 -1.20 -13.51 21.89
CA ALA A 78 -0.37 -14.49 21.17
C ALA A 78 -1.08 -14.99 19.89
N VAL A 79 -2.37 -15.29 19.94
CA VAL A 79 -3.16 -15.72 18.77
C VAL A 79 -3.19 -14.62 17.70
N LEU A 80 -3.38 -13.36 18.08
CA LEU A 80 -3.40 -12.25 17.12
C LEU A 80 -2.02 -12.01 16.48
N ILE A 81 -0.92 -12.13 17.26
CA ILE A 81 0.44 -12.03 16.71
C ILE A 81 0.72 -13.17 15.71
N LEU A 82 0.36 -14.40 16.04
CA LEU A 82 0.51 -15.53 15.14
C LEU A 82 -0.33 -15.38 13.87
N SER A 83 -1.55 -14.86 14.01
CA SER A 83 -2.44 -14.57 12.87
C SER A 83 -1.87 -13.49 11.96
N ASP A 84 -1.30 -12.42 12.50
CA ASP A 84 -0.65 -11.37 11.72
C ASP A 84 0.57 -11.90 10.96
N PHE A 85 1.38 -12.72 11.62
CA PHE A 85 2.52 -13.38 11.00
C PHE A 85 2.08 -14.29 9.83
N ALA A 86 1.05 -15.11 10.04
CA ALA A 86 0.49 -15.96 8.99
C ALA A 86 -0.07 -15.15 7.81
N LEU A 87 -0.81 -14.07 8.07
CA LEU A 87 -1.33 -13.17 7.05
C LEU A 87 -0.21 -12.46 6.28
N THR A 88 0.86 -12.06 6.97
CA THR A 88 2.03 -11.44 6.35
C THR A 88 2.73 -12.39 5.38
N ILE A 89 2.94 -13.64 5.78
CA ILE A 89 3.52 -14.68 4.91
C ILE A 89 2.60 -14.92 3.71
N ALA A 90 1.31 -15.16 3.95
CA ALA A 90 0.33 -15.40 2.89
C ALA A 90 0.24 -14.22 1.91
N GLY A 91 0.20 -12.99 2.43
CA GLY A 91 0.17 -11.77 1.62
C GLY A 91 1.42 -11.59 0.78
N THR A 92 2.59 -11.85 1.34
CA THR A 92 3.86 -11.78 0.61
C THR A 92 3.91 -12.82 -0.50
N TRP A 93 3.47 -14.05 -0.22
CA TRP A 93 3.41 -15.11 -1.22
C TRP A 93 2.47 -14.78 -2.38
N VAL A 94 1.26 -14.30 -2.07
CA VAL A 94 0.27 -13.89 -3.08
C VAL A 94 0.80 -12.71 -3.93
N ARG A 95 1.44 -11.71 -3.31
CA ARG A 95 2.04 -10.56 -4.01
C ARG A 95 3.15 -10.99 -4.97
N ASN A 96 4.05 -11.85 -4.51
CA ASN A 96 5.16 -12.33 -5.34
C ASN A 96 4.64 -13.09 -6.57
N ILE A 97 3.67 -13.99 -6.40
CA ILE A 97 3.05 -14.70 -7.52
C ILE A 97 2.33 -13.74 -8.47
N LEU A 98 1.59 -12.77 -7.92
CA LEU A 98 0.90 -11.76 -8.71
C LEU A 98 1.89 -10.91 -9.50
N GLY A 99 2.97 -10.45 -8.85
CA GLY A 99 4.04 -9.67 -9.47
C GLY A 99 4.69 -10.41 -10.64
N ILE A 100 5.16 -11.63 -10.41
CA ILE A 100 5.81 -12.46 -11.44
C ILE A 100 4.87 -12.71 -12.64
N LYS A 101 3.63 -13.09 -12.37
CA LYS A 101 2.64 -13.33 -13.44
C LYS A 101 2.31 -12.06 -14.23
N ALA A 102 2.17 -10.93 -13.55
CA ALA A 102 1.90 -9.64 -14.20
C ALA A 102 3.10 -9.20 -15.05
N GLN A 103 4.31 -9.33 -14.52
CA GLN A 103 5.56 -8.98 -15.21
C GLN A 103 5.74 -9.82 -16.47
N ASN A 104 5.69 -11.14 -16.37
CA ASN A 104 5.84 -12.04 -17.52
C ASN A 104 4.81 -11.74 -18.62
N ARG A 105 3.54 -11.55 -18.23
CA ARG A 105 2.49 -11.23 -19.19
C ARG A 105 2.69 -9.89 -19.88
N MET A 106 3.17 -8.89 -19.15
CA MET A 106 3.42 -7.56 -19.70
C MET A 106 4.64 -7.56 -20.62
N GLN A 107 5.70 -8.24 -20.23
CA GLN A 107 6.89 -8.45 -21.08
C GLN A 107 6.54 -9.19 -22.38
N GLN A 108 5.79 -10.29 -22.30
CA GLN A 108 5.33 -11.02 -23.49
C GLN A 108 4.50 -10.15 -24.43
N ARG A 109 3.56 -9.36 -23.91
CA ARG A 109 2.74 -8.45 -24.72
C ARG A 109 3.59 -7.37 -25.42
N LEU A 110 4.58 -6.81 -24.72
CA LEU A 110 5.48 -5.82 -25.29
C LEU A 110 6.36 -6.45 -26.37
N LEU A 111 6.93 -7.61 -26.09
CA LEU A 111 7.75 -8.35 -27.06
C LEU A 111 6.95 -8.71 -28.33
N ASP A 112 5.73 -9.23 -28.16
CA ASP A 112 4.84 -9.55 -29.29
C ASP A 112 4.53 -8.32 -30.16
N ARG A 113 4.29 -7.17 -29.53
CA ARG A 113 4.10 -5.89 -30.25
C ARG A 113 5.35 -5.42 -30.97
N LEU A 114 6.51 -5.56 -30.35
CA LEU A 114 7.79 -5.22 -30.97
C LEU A 114 8.09 -6.09 -32.19
N LEU A 115 7.86 -7.39 -32.07
CA LEU A 115 8.05 -8.34 -33.20
C LEU A 115 7.07 -8.12 -34.34
N LYS A 116 5.83 -7.71 -34.06
CA LYS A 116 4.81 -7.39 -35.04
C LYS A 116 4.94 -5.99 -35.63
N SER A 117 5.70 -5.10 -34.99
CA SER A 117 5.97 -3.78 -35.55
C SER A 117 6.86 -3.93 -36.78
N VAL A 118 6.46 -3.28 -37.91
CA VAL A 118 7.29 -3.27 -39.15
C VAL A 118 8.60 -2.58 -38.80
N TRP A 119 9.67 -3.36 -38.73
CA TRP A 119 11.01 -2.86 -38.48
C TRP A 119 11.53 -2.13 -39.71
N ARG A 120 11.13 -0.86 -39.86
CA ARG A 120 11.77 0.04 -40.83
C ARG A 120 13.15 0.37 -40.25
N GLY A 121 14.19 -0.18 -40.84
CA GLY A 121 15.59 -0.20 -40.39
C GLY A 121 16.28 1.16 -40.12
N ARG A 122 15.57 2.11 -39.53
CA ARG A 122 16.01 3.45 -39.21
C ARG A 122 15.81 3.81 -37.72
N ASN A 123 15.70 2.83 -36.87
CA ASN A 123 15.50 3.10 -35.46
C ASN A 123 16.83 3.22 -34.74
N HIS A 124 17.13 4.45 -34.31
CA HIS A 124 18.22 4.83 -33.42
C HIS A 124 18.14 4.25 -32.02
N HIS A 125 17.25 3.29 -31.77
CA HIS A 125 17.13 2.65 -30.48
C HIS A 125 18.11 1.47 -30.40
N HIS A 126 19.13 1.61 -29.55
CA HIS A 126 20.03 0.51 -29.24
C HIS A 126 19.25 -0.62 -28.60
N SER A 127 19.53 -1.85 -28.98
CA SER A 127 18.89 -3.06 -28.39
C SER A 127 18.97 -3.08 -26.86
N ALA A 128 20.01 -2.50 -26.27
CA ALA A 128 20.15 -2.33 -24.83
C ALA A 128 19.08 -1.41 -24.22
N ASP A 129 18.67 -0.32 -24.90
CA ASP A 129 17.61 0.57 -24.41
C ASP A 129 16.24 -0.13 -24.42
N ILE A 130 15.97 -0.92 -25.47
CA ILE A 130 14.74 -1.72 -25.56
C ILE A 130 14.69 -2.76 -24.44
N LEU A 131 15.81 -3.46 -24.20
CA LEU A 131 15.88 -4.47 -23.14
C LEU A 131 15.70 -3.84 -21.75
N ASN A 132 16.35 -2.71 -21.52
CA ASN A 132 16.22 -1.96 -20.27
C ASN A 132 14.77 -1.53 -20.01
N ARG A 133 14.06 -1.02 -21.01
CA ARG A 133 12.63 -0.67 -20.90
C ARG A 133 11.76 -1.89 -20.65
N LEU A 134 12.06 -3.02 -21.31
CA LEU A 134 11.32 -4.28 -21.11
C LEU A 134 11.48 -4.84 -19.69
N GLU A 135 12.62 -4.59 -19.07
CA GLU A 135 12.92 -5.12 -17.73
C GLU A 135 12.57 -4.12 -16.64
N PHE A 136 13.12 -2.91 -16.68
CA PHE A 136 12.98 -1.93 -15.60
C PHE A 136 11.65 -1.17 -15.62
N ASP A 137 11.18 -0.70 -16.77
CA ASP A 137 9.92 0.05 -16.84
C ASP A 137 8.74 -0.87 -16.52
N VAL A 138 8.76 -2.10 -17.03
CA VAL A 138 7.72 -3.10 -16.74
C VAL A 138 7.74 -3.48 -15.27
N SER A 139 8.92 -3.75 -14.70
CA SER A 139 9.05 -4.05 -13.26
C SER A 139 8.51 -2.91 -12.41
N THR A 140 8.86 -1.67 -12.72
CA THR A 140 8.39 -0.48 -12.00
C THR A 140 6.86 -0.36 -12.03
N VAL A 141 6.25 -0.55 -13.20
CA VAL A 141 4.78 -0.50 -13.34
C VAL A 141 4.11 -1.64 -12.59
N VAL A 142 4.67 -2.84 -12.66
CA VAL A 142 4.14 -4.01 -11.95
C VAL A 142 4.23 -3.82 -10.44
N THR A 143 5.39 -3.40 -9.92
CA THR A 143 5.56 -3.12 -8.48
C THR A 143 4.58 -2.04 -8.01
N PHE A 144 4.39 -0.98 -8.80
CA PHE A 144 3.40 0.04 -8.48
C PHE A 144 1.99 -0.54 -8.34
N LEU A 145 1.58 -1.43 -9.27
CA LEU A 145 0.26 -2.03 -9.29
C LEU A 145 0.06 -3.10 -8.20
N THR A 146 1.09 -3.91 -7.93
CA THR A 146 0.96 -5.08 -7.05
C THR A 146 1.36 -4.80 -5.61
N GLU A 147 2.16 -3.77 -5.37
CA GLU A 147 2.68 -3.43 -4.04
C GLU A 147 2.26 -2.03 -3.59
N THR A 148 2.59 -0.99 -4.38
CA THR A 148 2.40 0.39 -3.94
C THR A 148 0.92 0.72 -3.72
N ILE A 149 0.05 0.40 -4.68
CA ILE A 149 -1.39 0.68 -4.57
C ILE A 149 -2.03 -0.08 -3.40
N PRO A 150 -1.90 -1.42 -3.28
CA PRO A 150 -2.49 -2.15 -2.16
C PRO A 150 -1.93 -1.73 -0.80
N ASN A 151 -0.63 -1.48 -0.72
CA ASN A 151 0.01 -1.03 0.52
C ASN A 151 -0.50 0.37 0.94
N THR A 152 -0.61 1.31 0.01
CA THR A 152 -1.18 2.64 0.28
C THR A 152 -2.62 2.53 0.78
N LEU A 153 -3.42 1.65 0.18
CA LEU A 153 -4.79 1.42 0.63
C LEU A 153 -4.84 0.83 2.04
N SER A 154 -3.97 -0.14 2.36
CA SER A 154 -3.85 -0.74 3.70
C SER A 154 -3.41 0.30 4.74
N VAL A 155 -2.45 1.16 4.41
CA VAL A 155 -1.99 2.25 5.30
C VAL A 155 -3.12 3.25 5.56
N LEU A 156 -3.89 3.62 4.53
CA LEU A 156 -5.06 4.49 4.70
C LEU A 156 -6.13 3.83 5.58
N ALA A 157 -6.42 2.55 5.35
CA ALA A 157 -7.38 1.80 6.16
C ALA A 157 -6.91 1.69 7.63
N MET A 158 -5.62 1.44 7.85
CA MET A 158 -5.02 1.41 9.19
C MET A 158 -5.12 2.78 9.88
N PHE A 159 -4.81 3.85 9.15
CA PHE A 159 -4.93 5.21 9.68
C PHE A 159 -6.35 5.56 10.10
N LEU A 160 -7.33 5.26 9.25
CA LEU A 160 -8.75 5.47 9.56
C LEU A 160 -9.20 4.60 10.73
N GLY A 161 -8.81 3.32 10.74
CA GLY A 161 -9.16 2.40 11.83
C GLY A 161 -8.56 2.84 13.17
N ALA A 162 -7.29 3.24 13.18
CA ALA A 162 -6.63 3.77 14.37
C ALA A 162 -7.29 5.08 14.86
N PHE A 163 -7.67 5.96 13.91
CA PHE A 163 -8.40 7.17 14.25
C PHE A 163 -9.74 6.88 14.93
N PHE A 164 -10.56 6.01 14.33
CA PHE A 164 -11.86 5.65 14.93
C PHE A 164 -11.69 4.96 16.29
N TYR A 165 -10.67 4.12 16.43
CA TYR A 165 -10.35 3.48 17.70
C TYR A 165 -9.96 4.51 18.77
N LEU A 166 -9.04 5.44 18.47
CA LEU A 166 -8.66 6.52 19.40
C LEU A 166 -9.83 7.45 19.71
N PHE A 167 -10.65 7.78 18.71
CA PHE A 167 -11.81 8.64 18.90
C PHE A 167 -12.86 8.02 19.82
N SER A 168 -12.98 6.68 19.84
CA SER A 168 -13.85 5.95 20.76
C SER A 168 -13.33 5.95 22.21
N MET A 169 -12.00 6.12 22.40
CA MET A 169 -11.39 6.17 23.72
C MET A 169 -11.33 7.57 24.28
N ASP A 170 -10.74 8.50 23.52
CA ASP A 170 -10.59 9.90 23.90
C ASP A 170 -10.60 10.79 22.64
N LYS A 171 -11.61 11.65 22.55
CA LYS A 171 -11.83 12.57 21.44
C LYS A 171 -10.69 13.60 21.32
N VAL A 172 -10.15 14.07 22.46
CA VAL A 172 -9.11 15.09 22.48
C VAL A 172 -7.80 14.52 21.95
N LEU A 173 -7.43 13.32 22.40
CA LEU A 173 -6.22 12.62 21.90
C LEU A 173 -6.33 12.33 20.40
N ALA A 174 -7.48 11.87 19.91
CA ALA A 174 -7.70 11.61 18.49
C ALA A 174 -7.49 12.85 17.63
N ILE A 175 -7.99 14.02 18.06
CA ILE A 175 -7.83 15.29 17.33
C ILE A 175 -6.36 15.72 17.32
N ILE A 176 -5.66 15.59 18.47
CA ILE A 176 -4.24 15.95 18.56
C ILE A 176 -3.39 15.11 17.58
N VAL A 177 -3.62 13.79 17.55
CA VAL A 177 -2.88 12.88 16.65
C VAL A 177 -3.12 13.23 15.18
N ILE A 178 -4.35 13.55 14.80
CA ILE A 178 -4.65 14.00 13.42
C ILE A 178 -3.98 15.32 13.09
N ALA A 179 -3.95 16.28 14.03
CA ALA A 179 -3.34 17.58 13.80
C ALA A 179 -1.81 17.50 13.62
N ILE A 180 -1.16 16.53 14.26
CA ILE A 180 0.29 16.29 14.13
C ILE A 180 0.68 15.84 12.71
N PHE A 181 -0.16 15.03 12.05
CA PHE A 181 0.16 14.46 10.73
C PHE A 181 0.37 15.54 9.63
N PRO A 182 -0.57 16.48 9.37
CA PRO A 182 -0.36 17.54 8.41
C PRO A 182 0.78 18.50 8.81
N LEU A 183 1.02 18.69 10.10
CA LEU A 183 2.12 19.49 10.60
C LEU A 183 3.47 18.84 10.24
N PHE A 184 3.60 17.53 10.40
CA PHE A 184 4.78 16.78 10.01
C PHE A 184 5.02 16.85 8.49
N LEU A 185 3.97 16.73 7.68
CA LEU A 185 4.07 16.89 6.22
C LEU A 185 4.51 18.30 5.81
N ALA A 186 4.01 19.32 6.49
CA ALA A 186 4.40 20.71 6.23
C ALA A 186 5.90 20.94 6.55
N VAL A 187 6.37 20.46 7.70
CA VAL A 187 7.78 20.54 8.09
C VAL A 187 8.68 19.78 7.12
N SER A 188 8.30 18.55 6.76
CA SER A 188 9.05 17.72 5.80
C SER A 188 9.17 18.43 4.44
N LYS A 189 8.10 19.06 3.97
CA LYS A 189 8.11 19.79 2.69
C LYS A 189 9.02 21.03 2.73
N ILE A 190 9.05 21.74 3.84
CA ILE A 190 9.94 22.90 4.03
C ILE A 190 11.40 22.43 4.01
N TYR A 191 11.69 21.33 4.68
CA TYR A 191 13.06 20.79 4.78
C TYR A 191 13.57 20.30 3.41
N VAL A 192 12.77 19.53 2.69
CA VAL A 192 13.11 19.03 1.33
C VAL A 192 13.24 20.18 0.32
N GLY A 193 12.39 21.22 0.44
CA GLY A 193 12.48 22.42 -0.41
C GLY A 193 13.76 23.23 -0.18
N ARG A 194 14.41 23.10 0.98
CA ARG A 194 15.65 23.81 1.31
C ARG A 194 16.91 23.06 0.89
N MET A 195 16.79 21.75 0.61
CA MET A 195 17.89 20.92 0.11
C MET A 195 18.03 20.87 -1.42
N ARG A 196 17.11 21.49 -2.15
CA ARG A 196 17.14 21.66 -3.61
C ARG A 196 17.63 23.05 -3.99
#